data_7648276296741459b0b7df754a425f3f
#
_entry.id   7648276296741459b0b7df754a425f3f
#
_cell.length_a   1.000
_cell.length_b   1.000
_cell.length_c   1.000
_cell.angle_alpha   90.00
_cell.angle_beta   90.00
_cell.angle_gamma   90.00
#
_symmetry.space_group_name_H-M   'P 1'
#
loop_
_entity.id
_entity.type
_entity.pdbx_description
1 polymer ?
#
loop_
_entity_poly.entity_id
_entity_poly.type
_entity_poly.pdbx_seq_one_letter_code
_entity_poly.pdbx_strand_id
1 'polypeptide(L)'
;MTLAYIGDGIYDLVIRSLVVAKGNTRASELHKRTSQIVKAHTQAEMMEVLLPILTEEEAAVYKRGRNAKSFTMAKNATMSDYRKATGFEALMGYLYLKDEFERLVELVKTGVEEMRLKL
;
A
#
# COMPACT_ATOMS: atom_id res chain seq x y z
N MET A 1 14.33 -4.87 -3.86
CA MET A 1 13.58 -5.64 -2.90
C MET A 1 12.38 -6.31 -3.53
N THR A 2 12.44 -7.64 -3.59
CA THR A 2 11.46 -8.45 -4.35
C THR A 2 10.03 -8.32 -3.83
N LEU A 3 9.86 -8.37 -2.51
CA LEU A 3 8.51 -8.27 -1.92
C LEU A 3 7.87 -6.91 -2.19
N ALA A 4 8.63 -5.83 -2.08
CA ALA A 4 8.10 -4.50 -2.36
C ALA A 4 7.71 -4.34 -3.83
N TYR A 5 8.49 -4.93 -4.73
CA TYR A 5 8.20 -4.86 -6.15
C TYR A 5 6.85 -5.49 -6.49
N ILE A 6 6.61 -6.72 -6.01
CA ILE A 6 5.31 -7.38 -6.27
C ILE A 6 4.19 -6.70 -5.48
N GLY A 7 4.51 -6.20 -4.28
CA GLY A 7 3.53 -5.50 -3.45
C GLY A 7 3.02 -4.21 -4.06
N ASP A 8 3.88 -3.48 -4.76
CA ASP A 8 3.48 -2.28 -5.48
C ASP A 8 2.41 -2.61 -6.52
N GLY A 9 2.64 -3.67 -7.29
CA GLY A 9 1.68 -4.11 -8.31
C GLY A 9 0.36 -4.58 -7.73
N ILE A 10 0.40 -5.41 -6.68
CA ILE A 10 -0.84 -5.95 -6.11
C ILE A 10 -1.64 -4.88 -5.37
N TYR A 11 -0.98 -3.95 -4.69
CA TYR A 11 -1.68 -2.84 -4.04
C TYR A 11 -2.38 -1.97 -5.07
N ASP A 12 -1.68 -1.63 -6.16
CA ASP A 12 -2.27 -0.85 -7.24
C ASP A 12 -3.50 -1.54 -7.82
N LEU A 13 -3.41 -2.86 -8.05
CA LEU A 13 -4.54 -3.63 -8.57
C LEU A 13 -5.73 -3.63 -7.61
N VAL A 14 -5.48 -3.81 -6.31
CA VAL A 14 -6.56 -3.80 -5.31
C VAL A 14 -7.24 -2.44 -5.27
N ILE A 15 -6.47 -1.35 -5.27
CA ILE A 15 -7.04 0.00 -5.25
C ILE A 15 -7.84 0.26 -6.54
N ARG A 16 -7.32 -0.12 -7.70
CA ARG A 16 -8.06 0.01 -8.96
C ARG A 16 -9.37 -0.77 -8.92
N SER A 17 -9.34 -1.97 -8.35
CA SER A 17 -10.54 -2.79 -8.21
C SER A 17 -11.58 -2.11 -7.33
N LEU A 18 -11.16 -1.52 -6.22
CA LEU A 18 -12.06 -0.80 -5.32
C LEU A 18 -12.65 0.45 -5.98
N VAL A 19 -11.83 1.18 -6.74
CA VAL A 19 -12.28 2.38 -7.45
C VAL A 19 -13.33 1.99 -8.51
N VAL A 20 -13.08 0.94 -9.28
CA VAL A 20 -14.02 0.46 -10.30
C VAL A 20 -15.33 -0.01 -9.67
N ALA A 21 -15.26 -0.64 -8.51
CA ALA A 21 -16.46 -1.12 -7.81
C ALA A 21 -17.39 0.01 -7.37
N LYS A 22 -16.88 1.24 -7.23
CA LYS A 22 -17.69 2.41 -6.87
C LYS A 22 -18.50 2.95 -8.05
N GLY A 23 -18.18 2.55 -9.26
CA GLY A 23 -18.94 2.95 -10.44
C GLY A 23 -18.02 3.33 -11.59
N ASN A 24 -18.58 3.26 -12.78
CA ASN A 24 -17.85 3.58 -14.00
C ASN A 24 -17.81 5.09 -14.24
N THR A 25 -16.66 5.58 -14.64
CA THR A 25 -16.47 6.97 -15.02
C THR A 25 -15.33 7.06 -16.03
N ARG A 26 -14.94 8.28 -16.40
CA ARG A 26 -13.88 8.48 -17.38
C ARG A 26 -12.53 7.95 -16.87
N ALA A 27 -11.73 7.40 -17.77
CA ALA A 27 -10.41 6.87 -17.44
C ALA A 27 -9.53 7.89 -16.72
N SER A 28 -9.58 9.15 -17.15
CA SER A 28 -8.80 10.22 -16.50
C SER A 28 -9.18 10.42 -15.03
N GLU A 29 -10.47 10.28 -14.70
CA GLU A 29 -10.94 10.41 -13.32
C GLU A 29 -10.52 9.18 -12.49
N LEU A 30 -10.57 7.99 -13.07
CA LEU A 30 -10.12 6.77 -12.41
C LEU A 30 -8.63 6.85 -12.08
N HIS A 31 -7.82 7.30 -13.03
CA HIS A 31 -6.38 7.50 -12.81
C HIS A 31 -6.09 8.52 -11.72
N LYS A 32 -6.84 9.61 -11.70
CA LYS A 32 -6.67 10.66 -10.70
C LYS A 32 -6.92 10.12 -9.30
N ARG A 33 -8.01 9.38 -9.11
CA ARG A 33 -8.35 8.78 -7.82
C ARG A 33 -7.29 7.78 -7.38
N THR A 34 -6.90 6.88 -8.27
CA THR A 34 -5.89 5.87 -7.97
C THR A 34 -4.56 6.51 -7.60
N SER A 35 -4.12 7.51 -8.36
CA SER A 35 -2.83 8.17 -8.12
C SER A 35 -2.73 8.81 -6.73
N GLN A 36 -3.84 9.35 -6.21
CA GLN A 36 -3.84 9.94 -4.88
C GLN A 36 -3.65 8.90 -3.78
N ILE A 37 -4.10 7.67 -4.02
CA ILE A 37 -4.10 6.62 -3.01
C ILE A 37 -2.79 5.82 -3.03
N VAL A 38 -2.20 5.61 -4.21
CA VAL A 38 -1.01 4.78 -4.33
C VAL A 38 0.32 5.52 -4.15
N LYS A 39 0.29 6.82 -3.94
CA LYS A 39 1.53 7.57 -3.75
C LYS A 39 2.17 7.27 -2.39
N ALA A 40 3.49 7.48 -2.32
CA ALA A 40 4.28 7.10 -1.14
C ALA A 40 3.78 7.73 0.16
N HIS A 41 3.43 9.00 0.14
CA HIS A 41 2.94 9.70 1.32
C HIS A 41 1.65 9.05 1.86
N THR A 42 0.71 8.71 0.98
CA THR A 42 -0.53 8.06 1.38
C THR A 42 -0.27 6.68 1.94
N GLN A 43 0.63 5.92 1.33
CA GLN A 43 1.00 4.60 1.83
C GLN A 43 1.64 4.70 3.21
N ALA A 44 2.49 5.70 3.43
CA ALA A 44 3.13 5.93 4.73
C ALA A 44 2.08 6.22 5.82
N GLU A 45 1.11 7.06 5.51
CA GLU A 45 0.02 7.35 6.46
C GLU A 45 -0.85 6.12 6.71
N MET A 46 -1.13 5.35 5.68
CA MET A 46 -1.89 4.10 5.83
C MET A 46 -1.19 3.14 6.79
N MET A 47 0.14 3.02 6.70
CA MET A 47 0.89 2.19 7.63
C MET A 47 0.74 2.63 9.08
N GLU A 48 0.73 3.94 9.34
CA GLU A 48 0.54 4.43 10.71
C GLU A 48 -0.82 3.98 11.26
N VAL A 49 -1.84 3.99 10.41
CA VAL A 49 -3.19 3.54 10.80
C VAL A 49 -3.23 2.04 11.02
N LEU A 50 -2.51 1.26 10.22
CA LEU A 50 -2.58 -0.21 10.25
C LEU A 50 -1.69 -0.84 11.31
N LEU A 51 -0.61 -0.17 11.73
CA LEU A 51 0.33 -0.76 12.69
C LEU A 51 -0.33 -1.39 13.91
N PRO A 52 -1.31 -0.75 14.57
CA PRO A 52 -1.93 -1.34 15.77
C PRO A 52 -2.66 -2.66 15.55
N ILE A 53 -3.06 -2.97 14.32
CA ILE A 53 -3.83 -4.18 14.02
C ILE A 53 -3.02 -5.25 13.31
N LEU A 54 -1.73 -5.02 13.08
CA LEU A 54 -0.87 -6.02 12.45
C LEU A 54 -0.52 -7.13 13.45
N THR A 55 -0.37 -8.36 12.94
CA THR A 55 0.21 -9.44 13.71
C THR A 55 1.71 -9.18 13.88
N GLU A 56 2.35 -9.91 14.81
CA GLU A 56 3.81 -9.80 14.99
C GLU A 56 4.56 -10.13 13.72
N GLU A 57 4.11 -11.16 12.99
CA GLU A 57 4.72 -11.55 11.73
C GLU A 57 4.59 -10.47 10.67
N GLU A 58 3.40 -9.90 10.55
CA GLU A 58 3.14 -8.81 9.60
C GLU A 58 4.00 -7.59 9.93
N ALA A 59 4.05 -7.22 11.19
CA ALA A 59 4.87 -6.09 11.63
C ALA A 59 6.36 -6.32 11.36
N ALA A 60 6.84 -7.56 11.53
CA ALA A 60 8.23 -7.90 11.26
C ALA A 60 8.56 -7.76 9.77
N VAL A 61 7.67 -8.20 8.89
CA VAL A 61 7.84 -8.04 7.44
C VAL A 61 7.90 -6.56 7.06
N TYR A 62 6.98 -5.78 7.60
CA TYR A 62 6.96 -4.34 7.36
C TYR A 62 8.27 -3.69 7.79
N LYS A 63 8.74 -3.99 9.01
CA LYS A 63 9.97 -3.38 9.53
C LYS A 63 11.20 -3.73 8.69
N ARG A 64 11.29 -4.98 8.23
CA ARG A 64 12.39 -5.38 7.36
C ARG A 64 12.36 -4.60 6.05
N GLY A 65 11.19 -4.42 5.47
CA GLY A 65 11.04 -3.65 4.23
C GLY A 65 11.37 -2.17 4.43
N ARG A 66 10.88 -1.59 5.53
CA ARG A 66 11.16 -0.21 5.87
C ARG A 66 12.66 0.04 6.06
N ASN A 67 13.36 -0.92 6.62
CA ASN A 67 14.79 -0.79 6.95
C ASN A 67 15.72 -1.25 5.84
N ALA A 68 15.20 -1.80 4.75
CA ALA A 68 16.02 -2.25 3.64
C ALA A 68 16.68 -1.06 2.95
N LYS A 69 17.91 -1.25 2.48
CA LYS A 69 18.62 -0.22 1.74
C LYS A 69 18.01 -0.07 0.35
N SER A 70 17.86 1.17 -0.09
CA SER A 70 17.42 1.47 -1.44
C SER A 70 18.28 2.61 -1.97
N PHE A 71 18.60 2.54 -3.26
CA PHE A 71 19.39 3.56 -3.93
C PHE A 71 18.55 4.55 -4.73
N THR A 72 17.24 4.30 -4.81
CA THR A 72 16.33 5.15 -5.55
C THR A 72 15.22 5.62 -4.63
N MET A 73 14.76 6.84 -4.87
CA MET A 73 13.67 7.44 -4.11
C MET A 73 12.76 8.18 -5.08
N ALA A 74 11.45 8.06 -4.86
CA ALA A 74 10.49 8.75 -5.69
C ALA A 74 10.70 10.27 -5.57
N LYS A 75 10.56 10.97 -6.70
CA LYS A 75 10.63 12.42 -6.71
C LYS A 75 9.52 13.00 -5.82
N ASN A 76 9.85 14.01 -5.05
CA ASN A 76 8.92 14.70 -4.15
C ASN A 76 8.48 13.89 -2.92
N ALA A 77 9.10 12.74 -2.65
CA ALA A 77 8.85 11.97 -1.45
C ALA A 77 9.92 12.26 -0.40
N THR A 78 9.56 12.26 0.88
CA THR A 78 10.55 12.32 1.95
C THR A 78 11.18 10.93 2.10
N MET A 79 12.38 10.85 2.70
CA MET A 79 13.01 9.57 2.97
C MET A 79 12.16 8.72 3.92
N SER A 80 11.54 9.35 4.92
CA SER A 80 10.65 8.65 5.85
C SER A 80 9.46 8.04 5.13
N ASP A 81 8.77 8.83 4.30
CA ASP A 81 7.63 8.34 3.52
C ASP A 81 8.04 7.22 2.58
N TYR A 82 9.18 7.37 1.91
CA TYR A 82 9.69 6.36 1.00
C TYR A 82 9.92 5.03 1.71
N ARG A 83 10.58 5.07 2.87
CA ARG A 83 10.86 3.85 3.63
C ARG A 83 9.60 3.17 4.15
N LYS A 84 8.66 3.95 4.65
CA LYS A 84 7.38 3.42 5.13
C LYS A 84 6.58 2.82 3.98
N ALA A 85 6.57 3.48 2.82
CA ALA A 85 5.89 2.97 1.63
C ALA A 85 6.53 1.66 1.17
N THR A 86 7.86 1.58 1.17
CA THR A 86 8.57 0.36 0.80
C THR A 86 8.22 -0.78 1.76
N GLY A 87 8.16 -0.49 3.06
CA GLY A 87 7.76 -1.49 4.06
C GLY A 87 6.33 -1.95 3.86
N PHE A 88 5.43 -1.01 3.56
CA PHE A 88 4.03 -1.34 3.27
C PHE A 88 3.92 -2.24 2.03
N GLU A 89 4.62 -1.89 0.97
CA GLU A 89 4.64 -2.70 -0.25
C GLU A 89 5.22 -4.08 0.01
N ALA A 90 6.25 -4.18 0.85
CA ALA A 90 6.80 -5.47 1.23
C ALA A 90 5.78 -6.33 1.96
N LEU A 91 4.98 -5.73 2.85
CA LEU A 91 3.90 -6.42 3.54
C LEU A 91 2.85 -6.91 2.55
N MET A 92 2.45 -6.06 1.61
CA MET A 92 1.48 -6.45 0.57
C MET A 92 2.00 -7.62 -0.27
N GLY A 93 3.26 -7.54 -0.69
CA GLY A 93 3.88 -8.63 -1.47
C GLY A 93 3.96 -9.92 -0.69
N TYR A 94 4.31 -9.85 0.58
CA TYR A 94 4.39 -11.01 1.46
C TYR A 94 3.03 -11.71 1.59
N LEU A 95 1.98 -10.95 1.88
CA LEU A 95 0.65 -11.51 2.03
C LEU A 95 0.15 -12.14 0.73
N TYR A 96 0.42 -11.48 -0.39
CA TYR A 96 0.04 -12.01 -1.69
C TYR A 96 0.75 -13.34 -1.99
N LEU A 97 2.07 -13.39 -1.83
CA LEU A 97 2.85 -14.59 -2.14
C LEU A 97 2.58 -15.73 -1.16
N LYS A 98 2.14 -15.42 0.06
CA LYS A 98 1.77 -16.41 1.06
C LYS A 98 0.32 -16.89 0.90
N ASP A 99 -0.36 -16.45 -0.14
CA ASP A 99 -1.76 -16.79 -0.40
C ASP A 99 -2.72 -16.31 0.71
N GLU A 100 -2.44 -15.13 1.26
CA GLU A 100 -3.30 -14.50 2.27
C GLU A 100 -3.96 -13.26 1.68
N PHE A 101 -4.59 -13.42 0.52
CA PHE A 101 -5.20 -12.31 -0.21
C PHE A 101 -6.36 -11.68 0.57
N GLU A 102 -7.15 -12.48 1.27
CA GLU A 102 -8.26 -11.96 2.08
C GLU A 102 -7.75 -11.00 3.16
N ARG A 103 -6.66 -11.37 3.82
CA ARG A 103 -6.04 -10.52 4.84
C ARG A 103 -5.49 -9.23 4.22
N LEU A 104 -4.87 -9.34 3.05
CA LEU A 104 -4.37 -8.18 2.31
C LEU A 104 -5.51 -7.20 2.04
N VAL A 105 -6.63 -7.69 1.49
CA VAL A 105 -7.78 -6.85 1.17
C VAL A 105 -8.39 -6.24 2.44
N GLU A 106 -8.47 -7.02 3.51
CA GLU A 106 -8.96 -6.52 4.81
C GLU A 106 -8.13 -5.34 5.30
N LEU A 107 -6.80 -5.45 5.25
CA LEU A 107 -5.92 -4.37 5.67
C LEU A 107 -6.10 -3.12 4.80
N VAL A 108 -6.15 -3.31 3.47
CA VAL A 108 -6.32 -2.19 2.56
C VAL A 108 -7.65 -1.49 2.80
N LYS A 109 -8.74 -2.25 2.92
CA LYS A 109 -10.07 -1.66 3.19
C LYS A 109 -10.10 -0.93 4.52
N THR A 110 -9.49 -1.50 5.55
CA THR A 110 -9.42 -0.86 6.86
C THR A 110 -8.68 0.47 6.76
N GLY A 111 -7.54 0.49 6.06
CA GLY A 111 -6.78 1.71 5.87
C GLY A 111 -7.55 2.77 5.11
N VAL A 112 -8.22 2.38 4.05
CA VAL A 112 -9.04 3.30 3.25
C VAL A 112 -10.16 3.90 4.09
N GLU A 113 -10.85 3.09 4.89
CA GLU A 113 -11.93 3.55 5.74
C GLU A 113 -11.45 4.48 6.85
N GLU A 114 -10.38 4.07 7.56
CA GLU A 114 -9.83 4.86 8.67
C GLU A 114 -9.29 6.20 8.20
N MET A 115 -8.68 6.24 7.02
CA MET A 115 -8.15 7.47 6.44
C MET A 115 -9.22 8.28 5.70
N ARG A 116 -10.42 7.73 5.56
CA ARG A 116 -11.52 8.34 4.81
C ARG A 116 -11.11 8.71 3.39
N LEU A 117 -10.36 7.82 2.74
CA LEU A 117 -9.92 8.04 1.38
C LEU A 117 -11.09 7.95 0.41
N LYS A 118 -11.08 8.85 -0.57
CA LYS A 118 -12.14 8.88 -1.57
C LYS A 118 -11.77 7.99 -2.74
N LEU A 119 -12.57 6.97 -2.99
CA LEU A 119 -12.36 6.04 -4.11
C LEU A 119 -13.06 6.51 -5.42
#